data_95ad06c4b791d36b9508e87859876600
#
_entry.id   95ad06c4b791d36b9508e87859876600
#
_cell.length_a   1.000
_cell.length_b   1.000
_cell.length_c   1.000
_cell.angle_alpha   90.00
_cell.angle_beta   90.00
_cell.angle_gamma   90.00
#
_symmetry.space_group_name_H-M   'P 1'
#
loop_
_entity.id
_entity.type
_entity.pdbx_description
1 polymer ?
#
loop_
_entity_poly.entity_id
_entity_poly.type
_entity_poly.pdbx_seq_one_letter_code
_entity_poly.pdbx_strand_id
1 'polypeptide(L)'
;DVVPTILDYFNATPYSMLQGHSLIKVLDEPTAKINDAIFSEFGRYEIAHDSFGGFQPIRCIRTDRYKLVLNLLCTDELYDLKKDPHEMHNLIDEPATSKIRDALHDQLLNWMNETRDPFRGYYWSRRPWRTDAPPATWYDSCMTRQKEPDYDEVRECDYATGLPITKATYRKF
;
A
#
# COMPACT_ATOMS: atom_id res chain seq x y z
N ASP A 1 -7.89 5.51 -7.93
CA ASP A 1 -9.08 6.40 -7.98
C ASP A 1 -9.38 6.91 -9.40
N VAL A 2 -8.37 7.17 -10.26
CA VAL A 2 -8.63 7.71 -11.61
C VAL A 2 -9.47 6.77 -12.48
N VAL A 3 -9.11 5.47 -12.52
CA VAL A 3 -9.85 4.49 -13.34
C VAL A 3 -11.29 4.33 -12.88
N PRO A 4 -11.59 4.11 -11.58
CA PRO A 4 -12.97 4.11 -11.09
C PRO A 4 -13.73 5.39 -11.41
N THR A 5 -13.09 6.54 -11.34
CA THR A 5 -13.71 7.83 -11.66
C THR A 5 -14.12 7.92 -13.13
N ILE A 6 -13.24 7.48 -14.04
CA ILE A 6 -13.56 7.46 -15.48
C ILE A 6 -14.71 6.50 -15.78
N LEU A 7 -14.70 5.31 -15.20
CA LEU A 7 -15.76 4.33 -15.39
C LEU A 7 -17.10 4.87 -14.87
N ASP A 8 -17.11 5.48 -13.70
CA ASP A 8 -18.28 6.08 -13.08
C ASP A 8 -18.83 7.25 -13.92
N TYR A 9 -17.96 8.13 -14.42
CA TYR A 9 -18.32 9.22 -15.31
C TYR A 9 -19.03 8.74 -16.58
N PHE A 10 -18.64 7.61 -17.14
CA PHE A 10 -19.28 7.00 -18.30
C PHE A 10 -20.37 6.00 -17.95
N ASN A 11 -20.82 5.91 -16.71
CA ASN A 11 -21.79 4.93 -16.22
C ASN A 11 -21.40 3.47 -16.57
N ALA A 12 -20.11 3.18 -16.59
CA ALA A 12 -19.60 1.83 -16.81
C ALA A 12 -19.43 1.11 -15.46
N THR A 13 -19.73 -0.18 -15.43
CA THR A 13 -19.56 -0.99 -14.22
C THR A 13 -18.07 -1.13 -13.88
N PRO A 14 -17.64 -0.75 -12.68
CA PRO A 14 -16.24 -0.95 -12.28
C PRO A 14 -15.95 -2.44 -12.11
N TYR A 15 -14.73 -2.83 -12.49
CA TYR A 15 -14.23 -4.18 -12.22
C TYR A 15 -14.01 -4.38 -10.72
N SER A 16 -14.39 -5.54 -10.21
CA SER A 16 -14.28 -5.90 -8.79
C SER A 16 -12.84 -5.89 -8.24
N MET A 17 -11.83 -5.95 -9.11
CA MET A 17 -10.42 -5.91 -8.74
C MET A 17 -9.87 -4.49 -8.53
N LEU A 18 -10.62 -3.45 -8.88
CA LEU A 18 -10.18 -2.08 -8.68
C LEU A 18 -10.25 -1.73 -7.20
N GLN A 19 -9.13 -1.30 -6.65
CA GLN A 19 -9.00 -0.93 -5.22
C GLN A 19 -9.29 0.54 -4.96
N GLY A 20 -9.32 1.36 -6.01
CA GLY A 20 -9.62 2.78 -5.91
C GLY A 20 -11.10 3.08 -5.82
N HIS A 21 -11.41 4.33 -5.45
CA HIS A 21 -12.76 4.85 -5.36
C HIS A 21 -12.99 5.95 -6.40
N SER A 22 -14.24 6.10 -6.87
CA SER A 22 -14.61 7.20 -7.74
C SER A 22 -14.49 8.54 -7.01
N LEU A 23 -13.92 9.53 -7.68
CA LEU A 23 -13.79 10.90 -7.19
C LEU A 23 -14.89 11.82 -7.74
N ILE A 24 -15.90 11.29 -8.43
CA ILE A 24 -17.01 12.11 -9.01
C ILE A 24 -17.66 12.96 -7.93
N LYS A 25 -17.89 12.38 -6.75
CA LYS A 25 -18.48 13.14 -5.64
C LYS A 25 -17.68 14.39 -5.27
N VAL A 26 -16.37 14.39 -5.42
CA VAL A 26 -15.52 15.56 -5.12
C VAL A 26 -15.70 16.67 -6.16
N LEU A 27 -16.12 16.34 -7.40
CA LEU A 27 -16.40 17.35 -8.42
C LEU A 27 -17.64 18.17 -8.08
N ASP A 28 -18.64 17.54 -7.47
CA ASP A 28 -19.89 18.20 -7.06
C ASP A 28 -19.75 18.84 -5.65
N GLU A 29 -19.04 18.16 -4.76
CA GLU A 29 -18.78 18.58 -3.39
C GLU A 29 -17.27 18.62 -3.11
N PRO A 30 -16.57 19.74 -3.39
CA PRO A 30 -15.12 19.83 -3.24
C PRO A 30 -14.57 19.53 -1.83
N THR A 31 -15.43 19.59 -0.82
CA THR A 31 -15.09 19.24 0.57
C THR A 31 -15.37 17.78 0.93
N ALA A 32 -15.94 17.01 0.01
CA ALA A 32 -16.20 15.60 0.25
C ALA A 32 -14.90 14.84 0.46
N LYS A 33 -14.89 13.99 1.48
CA LYS A 33 -13.77 13.11 1.78
C LYS A 33 -14.08 11.71 1.26
N ILE A 34 -13.22 11.21 0.41
CA ILE A 34 -13.35 9.86 -0.18
C ILE A 34 -12.46 8.86 0.58
N ASN A 35 -11.24 9.26 0.88
CA ASN A 35 -10.26 8.41 1.56
C ASN A 35 -9.77 9.08 2.85
N ASP A 36 -9.66 8.30 3.94
CA ASP A 36 -9.10 8.79 5.21
C ASP A 36 -7.59 8.83 5.20
N ALA A 37 -6.97 8.01 4.37
CA ALA A 37 -5.54 7.95 4.17
C ALA A 37 -5.21 7.64 2.71
N ILE A 38 -4.02 8.06 2.29
CA ILE A 38 -3.41 7.66 1.03
C ILE A 38 -2.22 6.77 1.34
N PHE A 39 -2.05 5.75 0.50
CA PHE A 39 -0.93 4.83 0.58
C PHE A 39 -0.07 4.98 -0.66
N SER A 40 1.23 4.95 -0.47
CA SER A 40 2.20 5.02 -1.57
C SER A 40 3.24 3.93 -1.39
N GLU A 41 3.66 3.37 -2.49
CA GLU A 41 4.68 2.34 -2.52
C GLU A 41 5.78 2.69 -3.51
N PHE A 42 6.99 2.31 -3.15
CA PHE A 42 8.15 2.39 -4.02
C PHE A 42 8.98 1.12 -3.83
N GLY A 43 9.36 0.50 -4.90
CA GLY A 43 10.07 -0.79 -4.89
C GLY A 43 11.05 -0.89 -6.04
N ARG A 44 12.00 0.04 -6.08
CA ARG A 44 13.01 0.06 -7.13
C ARG A 44 14.05 -1.05 -6.91
N TYR A 45 14.44 -1.75 -7.96
CA TYR A 45 15.48 -2.77 -7.89
C TYR A 45 16.43 -2.82 -9.10
N GLU A 46 16.19 -2.02 -10.14
CA GLU A 46 17.09 -1.98 -11.31
C GLU A 46 18.22 -0.98 -11.11
N ILE A 47 19.42 -1.49 -10.92
CA ILE A 47 20.65 -0.70 -10.77
C ILE A 47 21.23 -0.33 -12.13
N ALA A 48 21.09 -1.21 -13.12
CA ALA A 48 21.80 -1.09 -14.40
C ALA A 48 21.22 -0.01 -15.33
N HIS A 49 19.96 0.35 -15.15
CA HIS A 49 19.25 1.23 -16.08
C HIS A 49 19.61 2.72 -15.91
N ASP A 50 19.90 3.18 -14.70
CA ASP A 50 20.09 4.61 -14.42
C ASP A 50 21.23 4.92 -13.45
N SER A 51 22.02 3.94 -13.09
CA SER A 51 23.17 4.06 -12.17
C SER A 51 22.81 4.63 -10.79
N PHE A 52 21.54 4.62 -10.42
CA PHE A 52 21.04 5.31 -9.24
C PHE A 52 20.43 4.33 -8.23
N GLY A 53 21.23 3.87 -7.31
CA GLY A 53 20.82 3.08 -6.16
C GLY A 53 20.29 1.68 -6.49
N GLY A 54 20.22 0.85 -5.49
CA GLY A 54 19.70 -0.49 -5.54
C GLY A 54 18.23 -0.59 -5.16
N PHE A 55 17.82 -1.79 -4.81
CA PHE A 55 16.50 -2.09 -4.27
C PHE A 55 16.18 -1.23 -3.04
N GLN A 56 15.11 -0.46 -3.10
CA GLN A 56 14.64 0.40 -2.00
C GLN A 56 13.16 0.17 -1.75
N PRO A 57 12.81 -0.81 -0.93
CA PRO A 57 11.41 -1.07 -0.59
C PRO A 57 10.91 -0.05 0.44
N ILE A 58 10.01 0.80 0.00
CA ILE A 58 9.39 1.86 0.80
C ILE A 58 7.88 1.71 0.76
N ARG A 59 7.24 1.91 1.90
CA ARG A 59 5.78 2.03 2.04
C ARG A 59 5.45 3.25 2.88
N CYS A 60 4.44 3.96 2.45
CA CYS A 60 4.02 5.20 3.11
C CYS A 60 2.51 5.22 3.32
N ILE A 61 2.10 5.68 4.48
CA ILE A 61 0.73 6.12 4.76
C ILE A 61 0.74 7.61 5.08
N ARG A 62 -0.16 8.34 4.45
CA ARG A 62 -0.39 9.76 4.72
C ARG A 62 -1.87 10.00 5.01
N THR A 63 -2.12 10.62 6.14
CA THR A 63 -3.43 11.18 6.54
C THR A 63 -3.42 12.70 6.35
N ASP A 64 -4.51 13.37 6.71
CA ASP A 64 -4.58 14.84 6.69
C ASP A 64 -3.53 15.52 7.58
N ARG A 65 -3.03 14.81 8.59
CA ARG A 65 -2.11 15.38 9.56
C ARG A 65 -0.75 14.71 9.63
N TYR A 66 -0.71 13.39 9.53
CA TYR A 66 0.52 12.65 9.76
C TYR A 66 0.92 11.86 8.51
N LYS A 67 2.22 11.71 8.36
CA LYS A 67 2.83 10.87 7.33
C LYS A 67 3.83 9.93 8.00
N LEU A 68 3.64 8.63 7.82
CA LEU A 68 4.59 7.59 8.22
C LEU A 68 5.18 6.95 6.97
N VAL A 69 6.51 6.89 6.91
CA VAL A 69 7.26 6.21 5.86
C VAL A 69 8.06 5.07 6.46
N LEU A 70 7.84 3.87 6.00
CA LEU A 70 8.68 2.73 6.32
C LEU A 70 9.70 2.52 5.20
N ASN A 71 10.97 2.55 5.55
CA ASN A 71 12.08 2.34 4.65
C ASN A 71 12.92 1.18 5.15
N LEU A 72 12.86 0.02 4.50
CA LEU A 72 13.54 -1.18 5.00
C LEU A 72 15.06 -1.06 5.04
N LEU A 73 15.64 -0.20 4.21
CA LEU A 73 17.10 -0.07 4.06
C LEU A 73 17.67 1.21 4.68
N CYS A 74 16.79 2.09 5.16
CA CYS A 74 17.18 3.36 5.78
C CYS A 74 16.33 3.62 7.04
N THR A 75 16.43 4.82 7.57
CA THR A 75 15.63 5.28 8.69
C THR A 75 14.16 5.42 8.27
N ASP A 76 13.26 4.93 9.12
CA ASP A 76 11.83 5.24 8.99
C ASP A 76 11.55 6.69 9.36
N GLU A 77 10.42 7.22 8.89
CA GLU A 77 10.13 8.63 9.06
C GLU A 77 8.68 8.83 9.53
N LEU A 78 8.49 9.77 10.45
CA LEU A 78 7.17 10.24 10.90
C LEU A 78 7.15 11.75 10.92
N TYR A 79 6.12 12.35 10.32
CA TYR A 79 5.97 13.81 10.27
C TYR A 79 4.57 14.25 10.69
N ASP A 80 4.46 15.35 11.43
CA ASP A 80 3.21 16.09 11.69
C ASP A 80 3.07 17.20 10.65
N LEU A 81 2.41 16.93 9.54
CA LEU A 81 2.28 17.82 8.39
C LEU A 81 1.59 19.16 8.70
N LYS A 82 0.84 19.23 9.82
CA LYS A 82 0.23 20.51 10.25
C LYS A 82 1.19 21.41 10.98
N LYS A 83 2.16 20.82 11.70
CA LYS A 83 3.18 21.56 12.43
C LYS A 83 4.45 21.78 11.61
N ASP A 84 4.75 20.80 10.78
CA ASP A 84 5.95 20.74 9.93
C ASP A 84 5.57 20.35 8.49
N PRO A 85 4.97 21.26 7.72
CA PRO A 85 4.53 20.98 6.35
C PRO A 85 5.70 20.74 5.38
N HIS A 86 6.91 21.06 5.78
CA HIS A 86 8.14 20.87 5.00
C HIS A 86 8.91 19.59 5.38
N GLU A 87 8.38 18.80 6.32
CA GLU A 87 8.96 17.51 6.70
C GLU A 87 10.43 17.62 7.15
N MET A 88 10.76 18.67 7.92
CA MET A 88 12.12 18.96 8.37
C MET A 88 12.50 18.22 9.66
N HIS A 89 11.52 17.78 10.44
CA HIS A 89 11.74 17.15 11.73
C HIS A 89 11.12 15.76 11.79
N ASN A 90 11.97 14.74 11.68
CA ASN A 90 11.54 13.35 11.81
C ASN A 90 11.19 13.01 13.27
N LEU A 91 9.96 12.60 13.50
CA LEU A 91 9.39 12.29 14.81
C LEU A 91 9.39 10.76 15.11
N ILE A 92 10.07 9.95 14.32
CA ILE A 92 9.97 8.48 14.38
C ILE A 92 10.36 7.92 15.76
N ASP A 93 11.36 8.51 16.39
CA ASP A 93 11.89 8.10 17.68
C ASP A 93 11.33 8.91 18.86
N GLU A 94 10.42 9.86 18.60
CA GLU A 94 9.84 10.70 19.65
C GLU A 94 8.81 9.94 20.49
N PRO A 95 9.02 9.76 21.80
CA PRO A 95 8.09 9.00 22.67
C PRO A 95 6.68 9.57 22.69
N ALA A 96 6.53 10.89 22.57
CA ALA A 96 5.24 11.58 22.58
C ALA A 96 4.35 11.22 21.39
N THR A 97 4.93 10.75 20.29
CA THR A 97 4.20 10.38 19.07
C THR A 97 4.03 8.87 18.90
N SER A 98 4.54 8.05 19.81
CA SER A 98 4.54 6.60 19.70
C SER A 98 3.16 6.00 19.40
N LYS A 99 2.12 6.42 20.11
CA LYS A 99 0.76 5.93 19.88
C LYS A 99 0.23 6.23 18.46
N ILE A 100 0.55 7.42 17.94
CA ILE A 100 0.15 7.83 16.59
C ILE A 100 0.93 7.03 15.56
N ARG A 101 2.24 6.93 15.75
CA ARG A 101 3.13 6.13 14.91
C ARG A 101 2.66 4.69 14.81
N ASP A 102 2.35 4.06 15.96
CA ASP A 102 1.94 2.67 16.03
C ASP A 102 0.56 2.45 15.37
N ALA A 103 -0.38 3.39 15.54
CA ALA A 103 -1.67 3.33 14.88
C ALA A 103 -1.57 3.48 13.34
N LEU A 104 -0.71 4.36 12.86
CA LEU A 104 -0.44 4.49 11.42
C LEU A 104 0.26 3.25 10.86
N HIS A 105 1.16 2.66 11.65
CA HIS A 105 1.81 1.41 11.29
C HIS A 105 0.80 0.27 11.15
N ASP A 106 -0.14 0.13 12.09
CA ASP A 106 -1.20 -0.87 12.00
C ASP A 106 -2.05 -0.68 10.75
N GLN A 107 -2.43 0.55 10.43
CA GLN A 107 -3.19 0.85 9.21
C GLN A 107 -2.41 0.49 7.95
N LEU A 108 -1.12 0.81 7.91
CA LEU A 108 -0.26 0.47 6.79
C LEU A 108 -0.12 -1.05 6.61
N LEU A 109 0.09 -1.80 7.70
CA LEU A 109 0.18 -3.26 7.67
C LEU A 109 -1.15 -3.89 7.22
N ASN A 110 -2.28 -3.37 7.68
CA ASN A 110 -3.60 -3.83 7.25
C ASN A 110 -3.79 -3.60 5.74
N TRP A 111 -3.46 -2.41 5.26
CA TRP A 111 -3.52 -2.12 3.83
C TRP A 111 -2.62 -3.05 3.01
N MET A 112 -1.38 -3.31 3.45
CA MET A 112 -0.48 -4.26 2.80
C MET A 112 -1.06 -5.68 2.75
N ASN A 113 -1.78 -6.09 3.80
CA ASN A 113 -2.45 -7.39 3.83
C ASN A 113 -3.66 -7.45 2.91
N GLU A 114 -4.50 -6.43 2.92
CA GLU A 114 -5.71 -6.33 2.10
C GLU A 114 -5.37 -6.27 0.61
N THR A 115 -4.37 -5.48 0.25
CA THR A 115 -3.90 -5.35 -1.13
C THR A 115 -2.99 -6.50 -1.56
N ARG A 116 -2.65 -7.40 -0.63
CA ARG A 116 -1.74 -8.51 -0.88
C ARG A 116 -0.41 -8.07 -1.44
N ASP A 117 0.14 -7.02 -0.83
CA ASP A 117 1.43 -6.48 -1.22
C ASP A 117 2.47 -7.61 -1.34
N PRO A 118 3.11 -7.79 -2.51
CA PRO A 118 4.05 -8.88 -2.73
C PRO A 118 5.30 -8.80 -1.84
N PHE A 119 5.60 -7.62 -1.32
CA PHE A 119 6.73 -7.40 -0.42
C PHE A 119 6.37 -7.47 1.06
N ARG A 120 5.09 -7.69 1.42
CA ARG A 120 4.71 -7.85 2.81
C ARG A 120 5.51 -8.97 3.48
N GLY A 121 5.84 -8.81 4.75
CA GLY A 121 6.60 -9.80 5.49
C GLY A 121 7.10 -9.26 6.83
N TYR A 122 7.89 -10.10 7.50
CA TYR A 122 8.38 -9.87 8.85
C TYR A 122 9.01 -8.49 9.06
N TYR A 123 9.84 -8.02 8.15
CA TYR A 123 10.57 -6.76 8.30
C TYR A 123 9.68 -5.52 8.29
N TRP A 124 8.50 -5.59 7.71
CA TRP A 124 7.53 -4.49 7.75
C TRP A 124 6.86 -4.37 9.11
N SER A 125 6.56 -5.50 9.76
CA SER A 125 5.95 -5.53 11.09
C SER A 125 6.94 -5.37 12.23
N ARG A 126 8.22 -5.68 12.02
CA ARG A 126 9.29 -5.59 13.01
C ARG A 126 10.20 -4.41 12.68
N ARG A 127 9.95 -3.30 13.34
CA ARG A 127 10.79 -2.10 13.18
C ARG A 127 11.61 -1.85 14.46
N PRO A 128 12.73 -1.12 14.40
CA PRO A 128 13.56 -0.83 15.59
C PRO A 128 12.76 -0.22 16.73
N TRP A 129 11.79 0.59 16.41
CA TRP A 129 10.93 1.29 17.36
C TRP A 129 9.65 0.52 17.74
N ARG A 130 9.38 -0.65 17.11
CA ARG A 130 8.20 -1.48 17.39
C ARG A 130 8.43 -2.94 17.00
N THR A 131 8.47 -3.81 18.00
CA THR A 131 8.74 -5.25 17.82
C THR A 131 7.52 -6.14 18.03
N ASP A 132 6.40 -5.59 18.49
CA ASP A 132 5.18 -6.28 18.90
C ASP A 132 3.99 -6.07 17.95
N ALA A 133 4.20 -5.41 16.82
CA ALA A 133 3.14 -5.21 15.84
C ALA A 133 2.57 -6.55 15.34
N PRO A 134 1.27 -6.59 15.00
CA PRO A 134 0.69 -7.74 14.32
C PRO A 134 1.52 -8.08 13.08
N PRO A 135 1.76 -9.36 12.82
CA PRO A 135 2.58 -9.70 11.68
C PRO A 135 1.88 -9.28 10.38
N ALA A 136 2.60 -8.58 9.51
CA ALA A 136 2.25 -8.46 8.09
C ALA A 136 2.54 -9.83 7.46
N THR A 137 1.60 -10.72 7.56
CA THR A 137 1.88 -12.11 7.27
C THR A 137 1.59 -12.48 5.84
N TRP A 138 2.56 -13.10 5.28
CA TRP A 138 2.34 -14.20 4.39
C TRP A 138 1.71 -15.33 5.21
N TYR A 139 0.41 -15.41 5.28
CA TYR A 139 -0.14 -16.66 5.64
C TYR A 139 -0.05 -17.55 4.44
N ASP A 140 0.50 -18.67 4.74
CA ASP A 140 0.33 -19.86 3.99
C ASP A 140 0.95 -19.82 2.61
N SER A 141 2.10 -20.36 2.48
CA SER A 141 2.54 -21.11 1.29
C SER A 141 1.90 -20.76 -0.07
N CYS A 142 0.94 -19.85 -0.10
CA CYS A 142 0.31 -19.36 -1.32
C CYS A 142 1.13 -18.21 -1.90
N MET A 143 1.99 -18.55 -2.84
CA MET A 143 2.69 -17.59 -3.69
C MET A 143 1.74 -16.80 -4.60
N THR A 144 0.44 -17.00 -4.48
CA THR A 144 -0.57 -16.31 -5.26
C THR A 144 -1.09 -15.10 -4.50
N ARG A 145 -1.50 -14.07 -5.21
CA ARG A 145 -2.18 -12.92 -4.64
C ARG A 145 -3.58 -13.25 -4.11
N GLN A 146 -4.07 -14.45 -4.36
CA GLN A 146 -5.36 -14.91 -3.89
C GLN A 146 -5.23 -15.53 -2.51
N LYS A 147 -6.02 -15.06 -1.55
CA LYS A 147 -6.07 -15.58 -0.19
C LYS A 147 -6.61 -17.01 -0.19
N GLU A 148 -7.64 -17.24 -0.97
CA GLU A 148 -8.25 -18.54 -1.23
C GLU A 148 -8.41 -18.65 -2.74
N PRO A 149 -7.48 -19.33 -3.44
CA PRO A 149 -7.51 -19.36 -4.89
C PRO A 149 -8.76 -20.12 -5.36
N ASP A 150 -9.66 -19.40 -5.97
CA ASP A 150 -10.75 -19.93 -6.74
C ASP A 150 -10.38 -19.82 -8.22
N TYR A 151 -10.10 -20.93 -8.82
CA TYR A 151 -9.64 -20.98 -10.21
C TYR A 151 -10.78 -20.81 -11.22
N ASP A 152 -12.00 -20.85 -10.78
CA ASP A 152 -13.18 -20.67 -11.64
C ASP A 152 -13.62 -19.20 -11.67
N GLU A 153 -13.21 -18.42 -10.67
CA GLU A 153 -13.47 -16.99 -10.61
C GLU A 153 -12.25 -16.17 -10.99
N VAL A 154 -12.44 -15.25 -11.92
CA VAL A 154 -11.40 -14.31 -12.33
C VAL A 154 -11.28 -13.23 -11.27
N ARG A 155 -10.20 -13.25 -10.48
CA ARG A 155 -9.97 -12.27 -9.41
C ARG A 155 -8.80 -11.35 -9.66
N GLU A 156 -7.86 -11.76 -10.48
CA GLU A 156 -6.63 -11.02 -10.75
C GLU A 156 -6.23 -11.16 -12.22
N CYS A 157 -5.46 -10.19 -12.69
CA CYS A 157 -4.86 -10.26 -14.02
C CYS A 157 -3.41 -10.70 -13.92
N ASP A 158 -2.99 -11.49 -14.89
CA ASP A 158 -1.60 -11.80 -15.13
C ASP A 158 -0.84 -10.54 -15.55
N TYR A 159 0.26 -10.23 -14.89
CA TYR A 159 1.01 -9.00 -15.14
C TYR A 159 1.64 -8.94 -16.53
N ALA A 160 2.08 -10.08 -17.05
CA ALA A 160 2.76 -10.12 -18.34
C ALA A 160 1.80 -9.95 -19.51
N THR A 161 0.57 -10.44 -19.35
CA THR A 161 -0.41 -10.48 -20.44
C THR A 161 -1.58 -9.53 -20.26
N GLY A 162 -1.81 -9.02 -19.03
CA GLY A 162 -2.99 -8.23 -18.68
C GLY A 162 -4.30 -9.03 -18.70
N LEU A 163 -4.23 -10.35 -18.89
CA LEU A 163 -5.38 -11.23 -18.95
C LEU A 163 -5.77 -11.74 -17.56
N PRO A 164 -7.05 -12.03 -17.34
CA PRO A 164 -7.50 -12.65 -16.10
C PRO A 164 -6.77 -13.95 -15.81
N ILE A 165 -6.35 -14.12 -14.56
CA ILE A 165 -5.75 -15.40 -14.10
C ILE A 165 -6.85 -16.45 -14.05
N THR A 166 -6.66 -17.51 -14.81
CA THR A 166 -7.53 -18.67 -14.87
C THR A 166 -6.77 -19.94 -14.50
N LYS A 167 -7.47 -21.07 -14.38
CA LYS A 167 -6.82 -22.37 -14.19
C LYS A 167 -5.73 -22.68 -15.20
N ALA A 168 -5.90 -22.21 -16.44
CA ALA A 168 -4.94 -22.42 -17.52
C ALA A 168 -3.63 -21.63 -17.33
N THR A 169 -3.68 -20.50 -16.63
CA THR A 169 -2.50 -19.67 -16.35
C THR A 169 -1.82 -20.04 -15.04
N TYR A 170 -2.47 -20.85 -14.22
CA TYR A 170 -1.91 -21.29 -12.95
C TYR A 170 -0.96 -22.49 -13.18
N ARG A 171 0.32 -22.25 -12.95
CA ARG A 171 1.31 -23.35 -12.96
C ARG A 171 1.44 -23.89 -11.54
N LYS A 172 1.08 -25.17 -11.35
CA LYS A 172 1.53 -25.90 -10.18
C LYS A 172 3.04 -26.13 -10.33
N PHE A 173 3.81 -25.55 -9.42
CA PHE A 173 5.20 -25.89 -9.22
C PHE A 173 5.31 -27.12 -8.33
#